data_a705cf63e388baabb28ce636917c99fb
#
_entry.id   a705cf63e388baabb28ce636917c99fb
#
_cell.length_a   1.000
_cell.length_b   1.000
_cell.length_c   1.000
_cell.angle_alpha   90.00
_cell.angle_beta   90.00
_cell.angle_gamma   90.00
#
_symmetry.space_group_name_H-M   'P 1'
#
loop_
_entity.id
_entity.type
_entity.pdbx_description
1 polymer ?
#
loop_
_entity_poly.entity_id
_entity_poly.type
_entity_poly.pdbx_seq_one_letter_code
_entity_poly.pdbx_strand_id
1 'polypeptide(L)'
;MKRLTFLVIFHFLFLIFYVALAKDDSIYVVHTSDTHSLVEPFPVNHSDTTQAGKGGYLRRLALVEELRCEHANNMLLFDCGDFSQGSLYYNVYRGELEVKLMNLMRYDACAIGNHELDYGLENLAHLARTAEFPFVCCNYDFKGTPCDGLIKPYVVIERSGVRIGVFGVSPQPKGLILKRNMTGMRYTSPAKAAKSVIKHLRKKEGCDVIVCLSHLGLGEQKDMDIDFIRHTSGIDVLLGGHTHVLLPQPLYLRDSKGDEVIVMHEGKYGCSVGTLEIRLSQTE
;
A
#
# COMPACT_ATOMS: atom_id res chain seq x y z
N MET A 1 -81.78 -0.67 25.01
CA MET A 1 -80.64 0.26 24.76
C MET A 1 -79.40 -0.57 24.57
N LYS A 2 -78.98 -0.71 23.30
CA LYS A 2 -77.72 -1.45 22.97
C LYS A 2 -76.58 -0.44 22.95
N ARG A 3 -75.58 -0.66 23.80
CA ARG A 3 -74.34 0.14 23.78
C ARG A 3 -73.43 -0.42 22.69
N LEU A 4 -73.08 0.44 21.72
CA LEU A 4 -72.11 0.14 20.65
C LEU A 4 -70.72 0.54 21.19
N THR A 5 -69.87 -0.48 21.40
CA THR A 5 -68.48 -0.24 21.80
C THR A 5 -67.65 -0.13 20.54
N PHE A 6 -67.10 1.06 20.24
CA PHE A 6 -66.18 1.28 19.18
C PHE A 6 -64.78 0.82 19.62
N LEU A 7 -64.29 -0.23 18.97
CA LEU A 7 -62.90 -0.67 19.10
C LEU A 7 -62.04 0.11 18.09
N VAL A 8 -61.27 1.10 18.57
CA VAL A 8 -60.30 1.78 17.74
C VAL A 8 -59.02 0.95 17.72
N ILE A 9 -58.80 0.27 16.57
CA ILE A 9 -57.52 -0.43 16.34
C ILE A 9 -56.53 0.61 15.83
N PHE A 10 -55.56 1.00 16.66
CA PHE A 10 -54.41 1.78 16.26
C PHE A 10 -53.46 0.88 15.48
N HIS A 11 -53.48 0.95 14.16
CA HIS A 11 -52.42 0.40 13.33
C HIS A 11 -51.21 1.34 13.42
N PHE A 12 -50.23 0.97 14.26
CA PHE A 12 -48.91 1.53 14.22
C PHE A 12 -48.22 0.95 12.99
N LEU A 13 -48.30 1.65 11.85
CA LEU A 13 -47.43 1.43 10.71
C LEU A 13 -46.02 1.84 11.12
N PHE A 14 -45.20 0.90 11.53
CA PHE A 14 -43.76 1.04 11.58
C PHE A 14 -43.29 1.15 10.12
N LEU A 15 -43.25 2.37 9.59
CA LEU A 15 -42.50 2.69 8.38
C LEU A 15 -41.02 2.56 8.77
N ILE A 16 -40.47 1.35 8.61
CA ILE A 16 -39.04 1.15 8.58
C ILE A 16 -38.58 1.81 7.28
N PHE A 17 -38.12 3.05 7.39
CA PHE A 17 -37.30 3.67 6.36
C PHE A 17 -36.01 2.86 6.34
N TYR A 18 -35.95 1.82 5.48
CA TYR A 18 -34.71 1.37 4.94
C TYR A 18 -34.16 2.55 4.13
N VAL A 19 -33.37 3.40 4.76
CA VAL A 19 -32.40 4.19 4.04
C VAL A 19 -31.46 3.16 3.46
N ALA A 20 -31.70 2.76 2.20
CA ALA A 20 -30.67 2.16 1.41
C ALA A 20 -29.57 3.23 1.32
N LEU A 21 -28.63 3.16 2.27
CA LEU A 21 -27.36 3.81 2.11
C LEU A 21 -26.87 3.27 0.77
N ALA A 22 -26.84 4.12 -0.24
CA ALA A 22 -26.20 3.80 -1.49
C ALA A 22 -24.84 3.25 -1.12
N LYS A 23 -24.61 1.97 -1.42
CA LYS A 23 -23.33 1.34 -1.14
C LYS A 23 -22.34 2.14 -1.94
N ASP A 24 -21.50 2.90 -1.26
CA ASP A 24 -20.41 3.61 -1.92
C ASP A 24 -19.41 2.53 -2.33
N ASP A 25 -19.51 2.09 -3.58
CA ASP A 25 -18.64 1.06 -4.15
C ASP A 25 -17.26 1.63 -4.50
N SER A 26 -16.93 2.83 -4.00
CA SER A 26 -15.61 3.43 -4.15
C SER A 26 -14.65 2.95 -3.06
N ILE A 27 -13.40 2.75 -3.45
CA ILE A 27 -12.27 2.47 -2.54
C ILE A 27 -11.33 3.67 -2.58
N TYR A 28 -11.06 4.24 -1.42
CA TYR A 28 -10.14 5.36 -1.29
C TYR A 28 -8.76 4.84 -0.88
N VAL A 29 -7.81 4.88 -1.80
CA VAL A 29 -6.44 4.43 -1.57
C VAL A 29 -5.56 5.62 -1.22
N VAL A 30 -4.84 5.49 -0.11
CA VAL A 30 -3.81 6.42 0.34
C VAL A 30 -2.48 5.68 0.32
N HIS A 31 -1.42 6.31 -0.17
CA HIS A 31 -0.12 5.65 -0.16
C HIS A 31 1.04 6.59 0.11
N THR A 32 2.10 6.01 0.65
CA THR A 32 3.39 6.63 0.90
C THR A 32 4.50 5.77 0.29
N SER A 33 5.67 6.34 0.09
CA SER A 33 6.90 5.62 -0.24
C SER A 33 8.12 6.43 0.21
N ASP A 34 9.26 5.74 0.33
CA ASP A 34 10.57 6.39 0.52
C ASP A 34 10.56 7.43 1.66
N THR A 35 9.90 7.09 2.77
CA THR A 35 9.75 8.03 3.89
C THR A 35 11.05 8.22 4.66
N HIS A 36 12.03 7.32 4.46
CA HIS A 36 13.42 7.41 4.88
C HIS A 36 13.57 7.92 6.30
N SER A 37 12.79 7.31 7.22
CA SER A 37 12.88 7.62 8.65
C SER A 37 12.78 9.12 8.99
N LEU A 38 12.13 9.94 8.14
CA LEU A 38 11.92 11.35 8.44
C LEU A 38 10.83 11.47 9.53
N VAL A 39 11.23 11.26 10.79
CA VAL A 39 10.35 11.31 11.96
C VAL A 39 9.91 12.74 12.24
N GLU A 40 10.88 13.65 12.30
CA GLU A 40 10.63 15.09 12.45
C GLU A 40 10.45 15.76 11.09
N PRO A 41 9.64 16.81 10.98
CA PRO A 41 9.54 17.57 9.74
C PRO A 41 10.83 18.28 9.42
N PHE A 42 11.09 18.56 8.15
CA PHE A 42 12.18 19.46 7.77
C PHE A 42 12.00 20.85 8.41
N PRO A 43 13.10 21.47 8.85
CA PRO A 43 13.03 22.84 9.36
C PRO A 43 12.44 23.81 8.33
N VAL A 44 11.71 24.83 8.78
CA VAL A 44 11.11 25.84 7.89
C VAL A 44 12.15 26.64 7.09
N ASN A 45 13.39 26.72 7.60
CA ASN A 45 14.54 27.33 6.94
C ASN A 45 15.46 26.33 6.24
N HIS A 46 14.94 25.15 5.88
CA HIS A 46 15.71 24.16 5.13
C HIS A 46 16.18 24.74 3.79
N SER A 47 17.42 24.40 3.38
CA SER A 47 18.04 24.93 2.16
C SER A 47 17.28 24.54 0.88
N ASP A 48 16.71 23.35 0.85
CA ASP A 48 15.77 22.94 -0.21
C ASP A 48 14.37 23.45 0.14
N THR A 49 13.94 24.51 -0.52
CA THR A 49 12.64 25.15 -0.31
C THR A 49 11.47 24.26 -0.68
N THR A 50 11.66 23.23 -1.50
CA THR A 50 10.61 22.26 -1.86
C THR A 50 10.28 21.31 -0.70
N GLN A 51 11.21 21.14 0.24
CA GLN A 51 11.08 20.29 1.42
C GLN A 51 10.87 21.10 2.71
N ALA A 52 11.23 22.38 2.72
CA ALA A 52 11.17 23.24 3.90
C ALA A 52 9.81 23.18 4.61
N GLY A 53 9.84 22.86 5.90
CA GLY A 53 8.65 22.73 6.73
C GLY A 53 7.74 21.52 6.42
N LYS A 54 8.12 20.60 5.51
CA LYS A 54 7.33 19.43 5.13
C LYS A 54 7.78 18.14 5.81
N GLY A 55 7.02 17.07 5.62
CA GLY A 55 7.27 15.73 6.16
C GLY A 55 6.97 15.62 7.65
N GLY A 56 7.51 14.57 8.26
CA GLY A 56 7.31 14.23 9.67
C GLY A 56 6.11 13.31 9.92
N TYR A 57 6.31 12.31 10.79
CA TYR A 57 5.30 11.28 11.06
C TYR A 57 4.04 11.83 11.74
N LEU A 58 4.17 12.78 12.67
CA LEU A 58 3.00 13.34 13.37
C LEU A 58 2.05 14.09 12.43
N ARG A 59 2.61 14.82 11.45
CA ARG A 59 1.78 15.50 10.44
C ARG A 59 1.08 14.50 9.52
N ARG A 60 1.81 13.45 9.13
CA ARG A 60 1.26 12.37 8.31
C ARG A 60 0.15 11.63 9.07
N LEU A 61 0.36 11.33 10.36
CA LEU A 61 -0.68 10.73 11.21
C LEU A 61 -1.93 11.62 11.25
N ALA A 62 -1.79 12.94 11.47
CA ALA A 62 -2.92 13.86 11.50
C ALA A 62 -3.70 13.84 10.17
N LEU A 63 -3.00 13.89 9.03
CA LEU A 63 -3.61 13.80 7.70
C LEU A 63 -4.33 12.45 7.49
N VAL A 64 -3.68 11.35 7.87
CA VAL A 64 -4.28 10.00 7.74
C VAL A 64 -5.54 9.87 8.58
N GLU A 65 -5.57 10.42 9.80
CA GLU A 65 -6.77 10.40 10.66
C GLU A 65 -7.89 11.30 10.08
N GLU A 66 -7.56 12.45 9.50
CA GLU A 66 -8.52 13.30 8.77
C GLU A 66 -9.15 12.53 7.60
N LEU A 67 -8.34 11.93 6.73
CA LEU A 67 -8.82 11.13 5.61
C LEU A 67 -9.65 9.91 6.06
N ARG A 68 -9.29 9.28 7.18
CA ARG A 68 -10.10 8.18 7.76
C ARG A 68 -11.45 8.66 8.27
N CYS A 69 -11.54 9.88 8.81
CA CYS A 69 -12.83 10.47 9.20
C CYS A 69 -13.72 10.73 7.97
N GLU A 70 -13.13 11.13 6.85
CA GLU A 70 -13.86 11.41 5.61
C GLU A 70 -14.30 10.15 4.88
N HIS A 71 -13.42 9.14 4.79
CA HIS A 71 -13.62 7.93 3.99
C HIS A 71 -13.89 6.66 4.82
N ALA A 72 -13.98 6.79 6.14
CA ALA A 72 -14.38 5.77 7.11
C ALA A 72 -13.93 4.33 6.72
N ASN A 73 -14.89 3.48 6.31
CA ASN A 73 -14.67 2.07 6.04
C ASN A 73 -14.10 1.77 4.63
N ASN A 74 -13.96 2.79 3.79
CA ASN A 74 -13.56 2.62 2.40
C ASN A 74 -12.07 2.91 2.16
N MET A 75 -11.37 3.43 3.16
CA MET A 75 -9.96 3.79 3.04
C MET A 75 -9.03 2.58 3.19
N LEU A 76 -8.01 2.53 2.32
CA LEU A 76 -6.83 1.69 2.43
C LEU A 76 -5.57 2.55 2.48
N LEU A 77 -4.60 2.17 3.31
CA LEU A 77 -3.33 2.87 3.46
C LEU A 77 -2.17 1.93 3.18
N PHE A 78 -1.34 2.25 2.19
CA PHE A 78 -0.22 1.43 1.74
C PHE A 78 1.12 2.18 1.82
N ASP A 79 2.21 1.42 1.98
CA ASP A 79 3.56 1.94 1.82
C ASP A 79 4.31 1.13 0.75
N CYS A 80 5.06 1.81 -0.10
CA CYS A 80 5.78 1.20 -1.21
C CYS A 80 7.26 0.89 -0.90
N GLY A 81 7.63 0.87 0.38
CA GLY A 81 8.98 0.53 0.85
C GLY A 81 9.89 1.74 1.06
N ASP A 82 11.10 1.47 1.54
CA ASP A 82 12.09 2.45 1.97
C ASP A 82 11.55 3.43 3.03
N PHE A 83 10.76 2.90 4.00
CA PHE A 83 10.44 3.65 5.21
C PHE A 83 11.65 3.77 6.13
N SER A 84 12.61 2.89 5.99
CA SER A 84 13.88 2.78 6.71
C SER A 84 14.95 3.72 6.12
N GLN A 85 16.02 3.97 6.89
CA GLN A 85 17.23 4.69 6.50
C GLN A 85 17.02 6.22 6.39
N GLY A 86 18.02 7.00 6.78
CA GLY A 86 18.10 8.45 6.54
C GLY A 86 18.15 9.32 7.79
N SER A 87 17.85 8.81 8.99
CA SER A 87 17.86 9.61 10.22
C SER A 87 18.67 9.01 11.36
N LEU A 88 18.88 9.81 12.41
CA LEU A 88 19.47 9.32 13.67
C LEU A 88 18.55 8.31 14.37
N TYR A 89 17.23 8.43 14.22
CA TYR A 89 16.26 7.46 14.74
C TYR A 89 16.52 6.08 14.16
N TYR A 90 16.69 6.01 12.83
CA TYR A 90 17.01 4.73 12.18
C TYR A 90 18.35 4.12 12.66
N ASN A 91 19.37 4.95 12.87
CA ASN A 91 20.66 4.45 13.37
C ASN A 91 20.54 3.82 14.76
N VAL A 92 19.62 4.31 15.60
CA VAL A 92 19.37 3.82 16.96
C VAL A 92 18.39 2.65 16.96
N TYR A 93 17.23 2.81 16.28
CA TYR A 93 16.10 1.88 16.38
C TYR A 93 15.98 0.93 15.18
N ARG A 94 16.80 1.09 14.14
CA ARG A 94 16.90 0.18 12.97
C ARG A 94 15.57 -0.10 12.28
N GLY A 95 14.66 0.88 12.24
CA GLY A 95 13.34 0.78 11.63
C GLY A 95 12.20 0.41 12.60
N GLU A 96 12.50 0.01 13.84
CA GLU A 96 11.45 -0.37 14.80
C GLU A 96 10.54 0.80 15.16
N LEU A 97 11.11 2.02 15.34
CA LEU A 97 10.33 3.21 15.61
C LEU A 97 9.37 3.52 14.45
N GLU A 98 9.88 3.45 13.23
CA GLU A 98 9.11 3.70 12.00
C GLU A 98 7.93 2.72 11.92
N VAL A 99 8.16 1.43 12.12
CA VAL A 99 7.10 0.41 12.12
C VAL A 99 6.05 0.69 13.21
N LYS A 100 6.46 1.07 14.43
CA LYS A 100 5.52 1.44 15.50
C LYS A 100 4.67 2.66 15.14
N LEU A 101 5.26 3.65 14.47
CA LEU A 101 4.53 4.82 13.98
C LEU A 101 3.59 4.45 12.83
N MET A 102 3.98 3.51 11.96
CA MET A 102 3.10 2.95 10.92
C MET A 102 1.94 2.16 11.50
N ASN A 103 2.14 1.40 12.60
CA ASN A 103 1.06 0.73 13.34
C ASN A 103 0.03 1.73 13.85
N LEU A 104 0.48 2.87 14.43
CA LEU A 104 -0.44 3.94 14.87
C LEU A 104 -1.27 4.51 13.71
N MET A 105 -0.70 4.60 12.52
CA MET A 105 -1.41 5.02 11.31
C MET A 105 -2.28 3.93 10.69
N ARG A 106 -2.18 2.69 11.19
CA ARG A 106 -2.97 1.53 10.73
C ARG A 106 -2.80 1.26 9.24
N TYR A 107 -1.55 1.09 8.80
CA TYR A 107 -1.28 0.66 7.43
C TYR A 107 -1.94 -0.69 7.13
N ASP A 108 -2.43 -0.89 5.90
CA ASP A 108 -3.07 -2.13 5.46
C ASP A 108 -2.06 -3.10 4.83
N ALA A 109 -0.98 -2.60 4.22
CA ALA A 109 0.17 -3.38 3.76
C ALA A 109 1.37 -2.47 3.44
N CYS A 110 2.57 -3.07 3.43
CA CYS A 110 3.82 -2.40 3.08
C CYS A 110 4.66 -3.29 2.16
N ALA A 111 5.19 -2.73 1.06
CA ALA A 111 6.21 -3.41 0.27
C ALA A 111 7.58 -3.35 0.96
N ILE A 112 8.53 -4.13 0.48
CA ILE A 112 9.93 -4.10 0.93
C ILE A 112 10.74 -3.32 -0.09
N GLY A 113 11.39 -2.24 0.35
CA GLY A 113 12.41 -1.55 -0.43
C GLY A 113 13.79 -2.18 -0.21
N ASN A 114 14.83 -1.50 -0.66
CA ASN A 114 16.20 -1.98 -0.45
C ASN A 114 16.72 -1.63 0.95
N HIS A 115 16.28 -0.53 1.56
CA HIS A 115 16.77 -0.08 2.86
C HIS A 115 16.20 -0.85 4.05
N GLU A 116 15.09 -1.59 3.91
CA GLU A 116 14.63 -2.53 4.94
C GLU A 116 15.63 -3.66 5.18
N LEU A 117 16.55 -3.89 4.24
CA LEU A 117 17.61 -4.91 4.31
C LEU A 117 18.97 -4.36 4.76
N ASP A 118 19.11 -3.10 5.10
CA ASP A 118 20.39 -2.49 5.50
C ASP A 118 21.00 -3.12 6.76
N TYR A 119 20.18 -3.57 7.70
CA TYR A 119 20.60 -4.32 8.88
C TYR A 119 20.39 -5.84 8.75
N GLY A 120 20.08 -6.34 7.54
CA GLY A 120 19.98 -7.76 7.21
C GLY A 120 18.65 -8.40 7.59
N LEU A 121 18.56 -9.71 7.30
CA LEU A 121 17.32 -10.49 7.40
C LEU A 121 16.83 -10.67 8.85
N GLU A 122 17.70 -10.72 9.84
CA GLU A 122 17.28 -10.80 11.25
C GLU A 122 16.53 -9.53 11.67
N ASN A 123 17.03 -8.35 11.24
CA ASN A 123 16.36 -7.09 11.51
C ASN A 123 15.03 -7.00 10.75
N LEU A 124 14.99 -7.35 9.47
CA LEU A 124 13.75 -7.38 8.71
C LEU A 124 12.71 -8.32 9.34
N ALA A 125 13.14 -9.49 9.82
CA ALA A 125 12.25 -10.41 10.53
C ALA A 125 11.72 -9.83 11.85
N HIS A 126 12.55 -9.07 12.59
CA HIS A 126 12.12 -8.34 13.78
C HIS A 126 11.06 -7.28 13.42
N LEU A 127 11.32 -6.47 12.39
CA LEU A 127 10.37 -5.46 11.90
C LEU A 127 9.04 -6.08 11.48
N ALA A 128 9.09 -7.20 10.74
CA ALA A 128 7.90 -7.90 10.30
C ALA A 128 7.06 -8.50 11.45
N ARG A 129 7.70 -8.88 12.57
CA ARG A 129 6.97 -9.32 13.78
C ARG A 129 6.43 -8.16 14.60
N THR A 130 7.03 -6.98 14.52
CA THR A 130 6.60 -5.75 15.21
C THR A 130 5.42 -5.10 14.49
N ALA A 131 5.33 -5.27 13.16
CA ALA A 131 4.28 -4.71 12.35
C ALA A 131 2.92 -5.37 12.63
N GLU A 132 1.86 -4.55 12.76
CA GLU A 132 0.47 -4.98 12.85
C GLU A 132 -0.18 -5.09 11.45
N PHE A 133 0.60 -4.88 10.41
CA PHE A 133 0.24 -4.99 9.00
C PHE A 133 1.20 -5.94 8.28
N PRO A 134 0.79 -6.58 7.18
CA PRO A 134 1.65 -7.47 6.42
C PRO A 134 2.69 -6.72 5.59
N PHE A 135 3.93 -7.24 5.60
CA PHE A 135 4.90 -6.96 4.56
C PHE A 135 4.65 -7.85 3.35
N VAL A 136 4.68 -7.27 2.15
CA VAL A 136 4.44 -7.99 0.89
C VAL A 136 5.63 -7.89 -0.05
N CYS A 137 6.07 -9.03 -0.58
CA CYS A 137 7.09 -9.12 -1.63
C CYS A 137 6.97 -10.48 -2.33
N CYS A 138 6.72 -10.51 -3.62
CA CYS A 138 6.55 -11.75 -4.36
C CYS A 138 7.80 -12.23 -5.10
N ASN A 139 8.80 -11.37 -5.27
CA ASN A 139 9.98 -11.67 -6.07
C ASN A 139 11.27 -11.92 -5.24
N TYR A 140 11.20 -11.82 -3.91
CA TYR A 140 12.20 -12.31 -2.99
C TYR A 140 11.68 -13.57 -2.29
N ASP A 141 12.40 -14.67 -2.41
CA ASP A 141 12.10 -15.92 -1.70
C ASP A 141 12.93 -15.99 -0.42
N PHE A 142 12.25 -15.94 0.70
CA PHE A 142 12.83 -15.95 2.05
C PHE A 142 12.85 -17.33 2.69
N LYS A 143 12.51 -18.41 1.96
CA LYS A 143 12.47 -19.75 2.53
C LYS A 143 13.80 -20.18 3.14
N GLY A 144 13.74 -20.64 4.39
CA GLY A 144 14.91 -21.04 5.16
C GLY A 144 15.76 -19.87 5.69
N THR A 145 15.24 -18.65 5.68
CA THR A 145 15.84 -17.46 6.29
C THR A 145 15.06 -17.04 7.53
N PRO A 146 15.55 -16.09 8.34
CA PRO A 146 14.79 -15.53 9.48
C PRO A 146 13.43 -14.93 9.11
N CYS A 147 13.23 -14.54 7.84
CA CYS A 147 12.00 -13.98 7.31
C CYS A 147 11.00 -15.02 6.78
N ASP A 148 11.32 -16.32 6.86
CA ASP A 148 10.46 -17.39 6.35
C ASP A 148 9.05 -17.33 6.96
N GLY A 149 8.04 -17.28 6.12
CA GLY A 149 6.63 -17.17 6.51
C GLY A 149 6.18 -15.80 7.06
N LEU A 150 7.10 -14.86 7.34
CA LEU A 150 6.78 -13.51 7.83
C LEU A 150 6.38 -12.57 6.68
N ILE A 151 7.12 -12.64 5.58
CA ILE A 151 6.86 -11.83 4.39
C ILE A 151 5.89 -12.59 3.48
N LYS A 152 4.80 -11.95 3.08
CA LYS A 152 3.77 -12.57 2.24
C LYS A 152 4.01 -12.24 0.77
N PRO A 153 3.76 -13.16 -0.17
CA PRO A 153 3.82 -12.81 -1.59
C PRO A 153 2.70 -11.85 -1.99
N TYR A 154 1.56 -11.93 -1.34
CA TYR A 154 0.38 -11.08 -1.52
C TYR A 154 -0.52 -11.17 -0.28
N VAL A 155 -1.49 -10.25 -0.21
CA VAL A 155 -2.64 -10.30 0.70
C VAL A 155 -3.92 -10.00 -0.07
N VAL A 156 -5.06 -10.45 0.46
CA VAL A 156 -6.39 -10.08 -0.04
C VAL A 156 -7.10 -9.30 1.06
N ILE A 157 -7.59 -8.13 0.71
CA ILE A 157 -8.31 -7.23 1.61
C ILE A 157 -9.73 -7.04 1.07
N GLU A 158 -10.71 -7.12 1.95
CA GLU A 158 -12.10 -6.80 1.61
C GLU A 158 -12.45 -5.43 2.18
N ARG A 159 -12.95 -4.54 1.31
CA ARG A 159 -13.49 -3.23 1.69
C ARG A 159 -14.76 -2.96 0.91
N SER A 160 -15.83 -2.60 1.60
CA SER A 160 -17.12 -2.26 0.99
C SER A 160 -17.65 -3.30 0.00
N GLY A 161 -17.27 -4.57 0.20
CA GLY A 161 -17.65 -5.71 -0.65
C GLY A 161 -16.81 -5.85 -1.91
N VAL A 162 -15.74 -5.07 -2.05
CA VAL A 162 -14.71 -5.19 -3.09
C VAL A 162 -13.57 -6.04 -2.56
N ARG A 163 -13.12 -7.01 -3.35
CA ARG A 163 -11.96 -7.86 -3.04
C ARG A 163 -10.72 -7.31 -3.73
N ILE A 164 -9.79 -6.80 -2.94
CA ILE A 164 -8.57 -6.17 -3.43
C ILE A 164 -7.38 -7.12 -3.18
N GLY A 165 -6.74 -7.56 -4.25
CA GLY A 165 -5.48 -8.30 -4.18
C GLY A 165 -4.30 -7.33 -4.17
N VAL A 166 -3.48 -7.38 -3.11
CA VAL A 166 -2.31 -6.52 -2.95
C VAL A 166 -1.05 -7.36 -2.94
N PHE A 167 -0.09 -7.05 -3.80
CA PHE A 167 1.20 -7.73 -3.81
C PHE A 167 2.35 -6.73 -3.94
N GLY A 168 3.55 -7.13 -3.46
CA GLY A 168 4.74 -6.28 -3.53
C GLY A 168 5.78 -6.81 -4.52
N VAL A 169 6.56 -5.89 -5.10
CA VAL A 169 7.76 -6.18 -5.88
C VAL A 169 8.91 -5.28 -5.46
N SER A 170 10.10 -5.86 -5.36
CA SER A 170 11.32 -5.19 -4.89
C SER A 170 12.41 -5.22 -5.97
N PRO A 171 13.37 -4.28 -5.96
CA PRO A 171 14.39 -4.17 -7.00
C PRO A 171 15.37 -5.35 -6.98
N GLN A 172 16.18 -5.47 -8.04
CA GLN A 172 17.28 -6.42 -8.03
C GLN A 172 18.28 -6.08 -6.91
N PRO A 173 18.54 -7.00 -5.95
CA PRO A 173 19.32 -6.66 -4.76
C PRO A 173 20.82 -6.47 -5.03
N LYS A 174 21.32 -6.98 -6.17
CA LYS A 174 22.73 -6.89 -6.53
C LYS A 174 23.14 -5.43 -6.78
N GLY A 175 24.08 -4.94 -5.98
CA GLY A 175 24.56 -3.56 -6.07
C GLY A 175 23.79 -2.56 -5.17
N LEU A 176 22.61 -2.93 -4.69
CA LEU A 176 21.81 -2.13 -3.74
C LEU A 176 21.97 -2.63 -2.30
N ILE A 177 21.98 -3.94 -2.10
CA ILE A 177 21.98 -4.57 -0.78
C ILE A 177 23.31 -5.31 -0.58
N LEU A 178 23.92 -5.14 0.60
CA LEU A 178 25.14 -5.88 0.94
C LEU A 178 24.88 -7.38 0.94
N LYS A 179 25.75 -8.15 0.27
CA LYS A 179 25.59 -9.61 0.12
C LYS A 179 25.36 -10.33 1.46
N ARG A 180 26.06 -9.93 2.52
CA ARG A 180 25.90 -10.50 3.87
C ARG A 180 24.49 -10.29 4.45
N ASN A 181 23.81 -9.20 4.07
CA ASN A 181 22.49 -8.82 4.60
C ASN A 181 21.35 -9.58 3.92
N MET A 182 21.62 -10.30 2.83
CA MET A 182 20.63 -11.09 2.07
C MET A 182 21.01 -12.58 1.95
N THR A 183 21.84 -13.07 2.86
CA THR A 183 22.30 -14.48 2.83
C THR A 183 21.12 -15.45 2.96
N GLY A 184 20.98 -16.35 1.97
CA GLY A 184 19.87 -17.32 1.91
C GLY A 184 18.64 -16.83 1.13
N MET A 185 18.44 -15.53 0.98
CA MET A 185 17.36 -14.96 0.15
C MET A 185 17.64 -15.21 -1.34
N ARG A 186 16.61 -15.56 -2.10
CA ARG A 186 16.69 -15.76 -3.55
C ARG A 186 15.85 -14.72 -4.28
N TYR A 187 16.41 -14.18 -5.35
CA TYR A 187 15.74 -13.21 -6.21
C TYR A 187 15.18 -13.87 -7.46
N THR A 188 13.99 -13.46 -7.85
CA THR A 188 13.37 -13.76 -9.15
C THR A 188 13.00 -12.43 -9.81
N SER A 189 13.10 -12.33 -11.14
CA SER A 189 12.71 -11.08 -11.81
C SER A 189 11.24 -10.74 -11.50
N PRO A 190 10.92 -9.45 -11.27
CA PRO A 190 9.59 -9.02 -10.82
C PRO A 190 8.47 -9.51 -11.75
N ALA A 191 8.62 -9.33 -13.05
CA ALA A 191 7.63 -9.74 -14.04
C ALA A 191 7.36 -11.25 -14.01
N LYS A 192 8.39 -12.09 -13.80
CA LYS A 192 8.22 -13.54 -13.69
C LYS A 192 7.46 -13.93 -12.42
N ALA A 193 7.81 -13.34 -11.30
CA ALA A 193 7.15 -13.61 -10.02
C ALA A 193 5.70 -13.12 -10.03
N ALA A 194 5.47 -11.88 -10.45
CA ALA A 194 4.15 -11.25 -10.47
C ALA A 194 3.13 -12.01 -11.33
N LYS A 195 3.52 -12.56 -12.48
CA LYS A 195 2.61 -13.33 -13.34
C LYS A 195 1.87 -14.44 -12.61
N SER A 196 2.57 -15.17 -11.74
CA SER A 196 1.95 -16.27 -10.98
C SER A 196 1.00 -15.74 -9.89
N VAL A 197 1.38 -14.67 -9.21
CA VAL A 197 0.59 -14.02 -8.16
C VAL A 197 -0.67 -13.38 -8.75
N ILE A 198 -0.56 -12.60 -9.81
CA ILE A 198 -1.71 -11.95 -10.48
C ILE A 198 -2.70 -13.01 -10.96
N LYS A 199 -2.21 -14.09 -11.60
CA LYS A 199 -3.07 -15.19 -12.03
C LYS A 199 -3.79 -15.83 -10.85
N HIS A 200 -3.12 -16.02 -9.71
CA HIS A 200 -3.71 -16.59 -8.51
C HIS A 200 -4.79 -15.65 -7.95
N LEU A 201 -4.47 -14.38 -7.76
CA LEU A 201 -5.38 -13.36 -7.24
C LEU A 201 -6.67 -13.26 -8.08
N ARG A 202 -6.56 -13.20 -9.42
CA ARG A 202 -7.73 -13.15 -10.29
C ARG A 202 -8.53 -14.45 -10.30
N LYS A 203 -7.87 -15.63 -10.43
CA LYS A 203 -8.56 -16.90 -10.73
C LYS A 203 -8.92 -17.72 -9.49
N LYS A 204 -8.20 -17.58 -8.39
CA LYS A 204 -8.40 -18.36 -7.18
C LYS A 204 -9.00 -17.54 -6.06
N GLU A 205 -8.45 -16.35 -5.86
CA GLU A 205 -8.96 -15.42 -4.83
C GLU A 205 -10.16 -14.61 -5.33
N GLY A 206 -10.41 -14.51 -6.64
CA GLY A 206 -11.53 -13.76 -7.20
C GLY A 206 -11.45 -12.26 -6.90
N CYS A 207 -10.23 -11.70 -6.94
CA CYS A 207 -10.06 -10.27 -6.68
C CYS A 207 -10.63 -9.40 -7.80
N ASP A 208 -11.41 -8.39 -7.42
CA ASP A 208 -11.99 -7.40 -8.32
C ASP A 208 -10.94 -6.40 -8.78
N VAL A 209 -10.04 -5.98 -7.86
CA VAL A 209 -8.96 -5.03 -8.10
C VAL A 209 -7.63 -5.66 -7.69
N ILE A 210 -6.58 -5.43 -8.49
CA ILE A 210 -5.20 -5.82 -8.16
C ILE A 210 -4.33 -4.57 -8.05
N VAL A 211 -3.77 -4.36 -6.87
CA VAL A 211 -2.83 -3.29 -6.54
C VAL A 211 -1.43 -3.88 -6.42
N CYS A 212 -0.48 -3.31 -7.15
CA CYS A 212 0.94 -3.60 -7.02
C CYS A 212 1.62 -2.50 -6.19
N LEU A 213 2.22 -2.87 -5.06
CA LEU A 213 3.12 -2.00 -4.32
C LEU A 213 4.53 -2.22 -4.86
N SER A 214 5.03 -1.28 -5.65
CA SER A 214 6.30 -1.42 -6.35
C SER A 214 7.41 -0.59 -5.70
N HIS A 215 8.54 -1.23 -5.48
CA HIS A 215 9.78 -0.53 -5.16
C HIS A 215 10.82 -0.65 -6.28
N LEU A 216 10.37 -0.77 -7.54
CA LEU A 216 11.26 -0.93 -8.70
C LEU A 216 11.79 0.41 -9.22
N GLY A 217 11.03 1.48 -9.00
CA GLY A 217 11.32 2.81 -9.50
C GLY A 217 10.71 3.10 -10.88
N LEU A 218 10.31 4.35 -11.08
CA LEU A 218 9.74 4.80 -12.34
C LEU A 218 10.83 4.93 -13.41
N GLY A 219 10.74 4.12 -14.45
CA GLY A 219 11.67 4.14 -15.58
C GLY A 219 11.40 3.05 -16.59
N GLU A 220 12.07 3.15 -17.75
CA GLU A 220 11.97 2.18 -18.86
C GLU A 220 13.09 1.13 -18.83
N GLN A 221 14.08 1.28 -17.95
CA GLN A 221 15.17 0.33 -17.80
C GLN A 221 14.61 -1.01 -17.35
N LYS A 222 15.36 -2.06 -17.65
CA LYS A 222 14.97 -3.43 -17.31
C LYS A 222 14.58 -3.58 -15.83
N ASP A 223 13.45 -4.21 -15.60
CA ASP A 223 12.84 -4.48 -14.30
C ASP A 223 12.36 -3.22 -13.54
N MET A 224 12.40 -1.99 -14.13
CA MET A 224 11.72 -0.82 -13.59
C MET A 224 10.24 -0.81 -13.96
N ASP A 225 9.44 0.07 -13.35
CA ASP A 225 7.98 0.02 -13.40
C ASP A 225 7.38 0.01 -14.81
N ILE A 226 7.90 0.83 -15.73
CA ILE A 226 7.38 0.87 -17.11
C ILE A 226 7.70 -0.43 -17.84
N ASP A 227 8.92 -0.94 -17.71
CA ASP A 227 9.33 -2.23 -18.29
C ASP A 227 8.54 -3.39 -17.65
N PHE A 228 8.37 -3.35 -16.32
CA PHE A 228 7.60 -4.34 -15.57
C PHE A 228 6.14 -4.42 -16.03
N ILE A 229 5.46 -3.29 -16.21
CA ILE A 229 4.08 -3.22 -16.70
C ILE A 229 3.99 -3.80 -18.12
N ARG A 230 4.90 -3.42 -19.03
CA ARG A 230 4.95 -3.93 -20.41
C ARG A 230 5.13 -5.45 -20.48
N HIS A 231 5.68 -6.07 -19.44
CA HIS A 231 5.91 -7.51 -19.36
C HIS A 231 4.95 -8.28 -18.45
N THR A 232 3.97 -7.62 -17.88
CA THR A 232 2.91 -8.22 -17.02
C THR A 232 1.53 -7.99 -17.61
N SER A 233 0.48 -8.54 -17.00
CA SER A 233 -0.91 -8.19 -17.34
C SER A 233 -1.85 -8.46 -16.18
N GLY A 234 -2.88 -7.60 -16.05
CA GLY A 234 -3.94 -7.74 -15.08
C GLY A 234 -3.66 -7.04 -13.74
N ILE A 235 -2.74 -6.08 -13.70
CA ILE A 235 -2.58 -5.10 -12.63
C ILE A 235 -3.51 -3.92 -12.97
N ASP A 236 -4.31 -3.43 -12.02
CA ASP A 236 -5.16 -2.26 -12.21
C ASP A 236 -4.44 -0.99 -11.76
N VAL A 237 -3.74 -1.06 -10.62
CA VAL A 237 -3.03 0.07 -10.03
C VAL A 237 -1.62 -0.35 -9.62
N LEU A 238 -0.62 0.46 -9.95
CA LEU A 238 0.74 0.37 -9.46
C LEU A 238 1.05 1.64 -8.64
N LEU A 239 1.35 1.44 -7.36
CA LEU A 239 1.85 2.47 -6.46
C LEU A 239 3.35 2.25 -6.30
N GLY A 240 4.17 3.27 -6.60
CA GLY A 240 5.61 3.07 -6.75
C GLY A 240 6.48 3.95 -5.86
N GLY A 241 7.74 3.52 -5.69
CA GLY A 241 8.80 4.20 -4.92
C GLY A 241 10.17 4.10 -5.58
N HIS A 242 11.24 4.11 -4.77
CA HIS A 242 12.64 3.89 -5.11
C HIS A 242 13.35 5.05 -5.83
N THR A 243 12.82 5.56 -6.91
CA THR A 243 13.46 6.66 -7.68
C THR A 243 13.12 8.06 -7.18
N HIS A 244 12.32 8.15 -6.11
CA HIS A 244 11.92 9.41 -5.49
C HIS A 244 11.20 10.37 -6.46
N VAL A 245 10.63 9.86 -7.54
CA VAL A 245 9.85 10.66 -8.48
C VAL A 245 8.53 11.05 -7.84
N LEU A 246 8.15 12.31 -7.96
CA LEU A 246 6.81 12.79 -7.63
C LEU A 246 6.03 12.97 -8.93
N LEU A 247 4.94 12.23 -9.07
CA LEU A 247 4.00 12.42 -10.18
C LEU A 247 2.84 13.28 -9.68
N PRO A 248 2.68 14.52 -10.17
CA PRO A 248 1.58 15.39 -9.76
C PRO A 248 0.22 14.92 -10.28
N GLN A 249 0.22 14.01 -11.25
CA GLN A 249 -0.96 13.34 -11.81
C GLN A 249 -0.60 11.89 -12.12
N PRO A 250 -1.56 10.95 -12.04
CA PRO A 250 -1.33 9.57 -12.42
C PRO A 250 -0.86 9.42 -13.87
N LEU A 251 0.04 8.46 -14.11
CA LEU A 251 0.33 8.00 -15.46
C LEU A 251 -0.60 6.82 -15.81
N TYR A 252 -1.05 6.77 -17.06
CA TYR A 252 -1.85 5.69 -17.60
C TYR A 252 -0.99 4.92 -18.60
N LEU A 253 -0.57 3.71 -18.23
CA LEU A 253 0.28 2.86 -19.06
C LEU A 253 -0.51 1.68 -19.59
N ARG A 254 0.01 1.03 -20.65
CA ARG A 254 -0.58 -0.18 -21.21
C ARG A 254 0.24 -1.40 -20.82
N ASP A 255 -0.42 -2.42 -20.33
CA ASP A 255 0.18 -3.71 -20.01
C ASP A 255 0.45 -4.57 -21.27
N SER A 256 0.97 -5.80 -21.09
CA SER A 256 1.31 -6.69 -22.20
C SER A 256 0.11 -7.14 -23.03
N LYS A 257 -1.12 -6.88 -22.61
CA LYS A 257 -2.37 -7.17 -23.35
C LYS A 257 -3.07 -5.91 -23.86
N GLY A 258 -2.53 -4.74 -23.55
CA GLY A 258 -3.10 -3.46 -23.90
C GLY A 258 -4.12 -2.91 -22.87
N ASP A 259 -4.30 -3.61 -21.73
CA ASP A 259 -5.14 -3.13 -20.65
C ASP A 259 -4.45 -1.95 -19.93
N GLU A 260 -5.24 -1.01 -19.42
CA GLU A 260 -4.74 0.19 -18.76
C GLU A 260 -4.31 -0.11 -17.32
N VAL A 261 -3.19 0.46 -16.91
CA VAL A 261 -2.64 0.42 -15.56
C VAL A 261 -2.45 1.85 -15.06
N ILE A 262 -3.04 2.19 -13.93
CA ILE A 262 -2.85 3.48 -13.26
C ILE A 262 -1.56 3.42 -12.45
N VAL A 263 -0.64 4.39 -12.66
CA VAL A 263 0.66 4.44 -11.97
C VAL A 263 0.79 5.74 -11.20
N MET A 264 1.18 5.64 -9.92
CA MET A 264 1.40 6.77 -9.02
C MET A 264 2.73 6.64 -8.28
N HIS A 265 3.41 7.77 -8.07
CA HIS A 265 4.64 7.90 -7.28
C HIS A 265 4.61 9.19 -6.47
N GLU A 266 4.99 9.14 -5.19
CA GLU A 266 4.79 10.25 -4.23
C GLU A 266 6.09 10.91 -3.76
N GLY A 267 7.17 10.75 -4.51
CA GLY A 267 8.45 11.37 -4.16
C GLY A 267 9.11 10.68 -2.99
N LYS A 268 9.54 11.45 -1.99
CA LYS A 268 10.24 10.91 -0.82
C LYS A 268 9.98 11.70 0.45
N TYR A 269 10.47 11.15 1.58
CA TYR A 269 10.44 11.76 2.92
C TYR A 269 9.03 11.98 3.48
N GLY A 270 8.00 11.41 2.82
CA GLY A 270 6.61 11.66 3.21
C GLY A 270 6.26 13.16 3.19
N CYS A 271 6.89 13.92 2.28
CA CYS A 271 6.55 15.33 2.03
C CYS A 271 5.25 15.47 1.25
N SER A 272 4.83 14.41 0.57
CA SER A 272 3.52 14.21 -0.06
C SER A 272 2.95 12.86 0.33
N VAL A 273 1.65 12.72 0.15
CA VAL A 273 0.87 11.50 0.35
C VAL A 273 -0.03 11.35 -0.87
N GLY A 274 0.04 10.22 -1.54
CA GLY A 274 -0.79 9.95 -2.72
C GLY A 274 -2.19 9.52 -2.34
N THR A 275 -3.16 9.96 -3.11
CA THR A 275 -4.56 9.58 -2.95
C THR A 275 -5.18 9.20 -4.27
N LEU A 276 -5.95 8.12 -4.30
CA LEU A 276 -6.65 7.61 -5.47
C LEU A 276 -8.02 7.08 -5.07
N GLU A 277 -9.07 7.52 -5.74
CA GLU A 277 -10.39 6.92 -5.62
C GLU A 277 -10.60 5.91 -6.75
N ILE A 278 -10.85 4.65 -6.40
CA ILE A 278 -11.17 3.57 -7.33
C ILE A 278 -12.68 3.36 -7.29
N ARG A 279 -13.35 3.58 -8.40
CA ARG A 279 -14.78 3.31 -8.56
C ARG A 279 -14.98 2.10 -9.48
N LEU A 280 -15.69 1.10 -9.00
CA LEU A 280 -16.08 -0.04 -9.82
C LEU A 280 -17.34 0.33 -10.60
N SER A 281 -17.24 0.34 -11.93
CA SER A 281 -18.44 0.43 -12.76
C SER A 281 -19.20 -0.90 -12.66
N GLN A 282 -20.46 -0.86 -12.25
CA GLN A 282 -21.34 -2.01 -12.46
C GLN A 282 -21.52 -2.14 -13.97
N THR A 283 -20.95 -3.17 -14.56
CA THR A 283 -21.30 -3.55 -15.94
C THR A 283 -22.74 -4.04 -15.91
N GLU A 284 -23.62 -3.27 -16.56
CA GLU A 284 -24.99 -3.69 -16.86
C GLU A 284 -25.03 -4.98 -17.68
#